data_3a3bfc82529500aca695bb7a25855cb9
#
_entry.id   3a3bfc82529500aca695bb7a25855cb9
#
_cell.length_a   1.000
_cell.length_b   1.000
_cell.length_c   1.000
_cell.angle_alpha   90.00
_cell.angle_beta   90.00
_cell.angle_gamma   90.00
#
_symmetry.space_group_name_H-M   'P 1'
#
loop_
_entity.id
_entity.type
_entity.pdbx_description
1 polymer ?
#
loop_
_entity_poly.entity_id
_entity_poly.type
_entity_poly.pdbx_seq_one_letter_code
_entity_poly.pdbx_strand_id
1 'polypeptide(L)'
;EFLREADFEGHPVPPAGAVTTGGLQGTYNGILTFANVDRETVSQLLPNNFQLAPRKTNHLPNLHPVVLMFGDPTDGAFVVSPTATQPTGIHYSEMILAVPFVQKSNQSGGWHTYIVRMYLDNAAAVAGGIPYGYQKVLASVEWKGRYARVWDTLAGDYLEGDFRWGEHWYDGNAALT
;
A
#
# COMPACT_ATOMS: atom_id res chain seq x y z
N GLU A 1 6.75 -16.29 11.08
CA GLU A 1 7.71 -16.44 9.99
C GLU A 1 7.27 -15.52 8.85
N PHE A 2 8.10 -14.53 8.50
CA PHE A 2 7.73 -13.57 7.48
C PHE A 2 8.00 -14.16 6.10
N LEU A 3 7.05 -13.96 5.19
CA LEU A 3 7.25 -14.30 3.79
C LEU A 3 8.29 -13.35 3.18
N ARG A 4 9.28 -13.94 2.50
CA ARG A 4 10.29 -13.17 1.79
C ARG A 4 9.90 -13.08 0.31
N GLU A 5 10.37 -12.05 -0.36
CA GLU A 5 10.19 -11.90 -1.81
C GLU A 5 10.66 -13.15 -2.60
N ALA A 6 11.67 -13.86 -2.08
CA ALA A 6 12.14 -15.13 -2.63
C ALA A 6 11.09 -16.26 -2.62
N ASP A 7 10.01 -16.13 -1.83
CA ASP A 7 8.92 -17.11 -1.78
C ASP A 7 7.97 -17.00 -2.98
N PHE A 8 8.13 -15.96 -3.79
CA PHE A 8 7.37 -15.75 -5.03
C PHE A 8 8.30 -15.81 -6.25
N GLU A 9 7.81 -16.33 -7.39
CA GLU A 9 8.60 -16.32 -8.63
C GLU A 9 8.91 -14.88 -9.05
N GLY A 10 10.17 -14.50 -8.85
CA GLY A 10 10.58 -13.10 -8.97
C GLY A 10 10.61 -12.63 -10.42
N HIS A 11 10.00 -11.49 -10.65
CA HIS A 11 10.47 -10.56 -11.64
C HIS A 11 11.37 -9.53 -10.92
N PRO A 12 12.42 -9.01 -11.56
CA PRO A 12 13.26 -8.02 -10.94
C PRO A 12 12.40 -6.82 -10.51
N VAL A 13 12.54 -6.42 -9.26
CA VAL A 13 11.99 -5.16 -8.76
C VAL A 13 12.52 -4.05 -9.69
N PRO A 14 11.67 -3.19 -10.25
CA PRO A 14 12.14 -2.06 -11.03
C PRO A 14 13.16 -1.27 -10.21
N PRO A 15 14.27 -0.80 -10.80
CA PRO A 15 15.24 -0.02 -10.06
C PRO A 15 14.53 1.19 -9.44
N ALA A 16 14.72 1.37 -8.14
CA ALA A 16 14.24 2.56 -7.44
C ALA A 16 14.75 3.79 -8.17
N GLY A 17 13.86 4.66 -8.62
CA GLY A 17 14.26 5.97 -9.11
C GLY A 17 13.80 6.43 -10.49
N ALA A 18 13.00 5.67 -11.21
CA ALA A 18 12.38 6.23 -12.42
C ALA A 18 11.21 7.15 -12.02
N VAL A 19 11.51 8.43 -11.78
CA VAL A 19 10.49 9.46 -11.59
C VAL A 19 9.81 9.69 -12.94
N THR A 20 8.61 9.16 -13.09
CA THR A 20 7.82 9.37 -14.32
C THR A 20 7.09 10.71 -14.24
N THR A 21 7.17 11.49 -15.33
CA THR A 21 6.36 12.71 -15.48
C THR A 21 4.87 12.38 -15.27
N GLY A 22 4.18 13.17 -14.47
CA GLY A 22 2.79 12.92 -14.08
C GLY A 22 2.62 12.06 -12.81
N GLY A 23 3.73 11.61 -12.22
CA GLY A 23 3.71 10.90 -10.94
C GLY A 23 3.59 11.84 -9.73
N LEU A 24 3.36 11.24 -8.58
CA LEU A 24 3.41 11.90 -7.28
C LEU A 24 4.67 11.43 -6.56
N GLN A 25 5.40 12.35 -5.95
CA GLN A 25 6.54 12.06 -5.07
C GLN A 25 6.34 12.70 -3.71
N GLY A 26 7.00 12.17 -2.68
CA GLY A 26 6.96 12.73 -1.33
C GLY A 26 7.77 11.87 -0.37
N THR A 27 7.78 12.26 0.87
CA THR A 27 8.33 11.49 1.98
C THR A 27 7.19 10.83 2.73
N TYR A 28 7.35 9.58 3.12
CA TYR A 28 6.40 8.85 3.93
C TYR A 28 7.01 8.56 5.29
N ASN A 29 6.38 9.04 6.34
CA ASN A 29 6.78 8.77 7.71
C ASN A 29 5.70 7.91 8.36
N GLY A 30 6.01 6.64 8.66
CA GLY A 30 4.96 5.75 9.16
C GLY A 30 5.41 4.35 9.51
N ILE A 31 4.43 3.48 9.66
CA ILE A 31 4.59 2.06 9.99
C ILE A 31 4.16 1.25 8.77
N LEU A 32 5.01 0.33 8.36
CA LEU A 32 4.67 -0.72 7.40
C LEU A 32 4.62 -2.05 8.15
N THR A 33 3.51 -2.75 8.06
CA THR A 33 3.34 -4.07 8.66
C THR A 33 2.70 -5.07 7.70
N PHE A 34 2.98 -6.35 7.94
CA PHE A 34 2.43 -7.45 7.16
C PHE A 34 1.60 -8.36 8.05
N ALA A 35 0.43 -8.75 7.57
CA ALA A 35 -0.39 -9.78 8.16
C ALA A 35 -0.54 -10.94 7.19
N ASN A 36 -0.40 -12.18 7.67
CA ASN A 36 -0.71 -13.36 6.89
C ASN A 36 -2.19 -13.68 7.06
N VAL A 37 -2.95 -13.60 5.98
CA VAL A 37 -4.39 -13.82 5.94
C VAL A 37 -4.69 -15.02 5.06
N ASP A 38 -5.79 -15.72 5.33
CA ASP A 38 -6.26 -16.82 4.50
C ASP A 38 -6.34 -16.40 3.03
N ARG A 39 -5.78 -17.23 2.15
CA ARG A 39 -5.62 -16.91 0.72
C ARG A 39 -6.95 -16.75 0.00
N GLU A 40 -7.96 -17.53 0.38
CA GLU A 40 -9.29 -17.42 -0.22
C GLU A 40 -9.94 -16.08 0.18
N THR A 41 -9.84 -15.71 1.45
CA THR A 41 -10.27 -14.40 1.96
C THR A 41 -9.60 -13.25 1.21
N VAL A 42 -8.27 -13.31 1.03
CA VAL A 42 -7.54 -12.26 0.28
C VAL A 42 -7.96 -12.24 -1.19
N SER A 43 -8.19 -13.39 -1.80
CA SER A 43 -8.67 -13.47 -3.19
C SER A 43 -10.00 -12.75 -3.41
N GLN A 44 -10.88 -12.75 -2.41
CA GLN A 44 -12.18 -12.06 -2.47
C GLN A 44 -12.05 -10.53 -2.42
N LEU A 45 -10.90 -10.00 -1.99
CA LEU A 45 -10.61 -8.57 -2.01
C LEU A 45 -10.22 -8.06 -3.40
N LEU A 46 -9.88 -8.96 -4.32
CA LEU A 46 -9.40 -8.61 -5.64
C LEU A 46 -10.55 -8.51 -6.66
N PRO A 47 -10.49 -7.57 -7.60
CA PRO A 47 -11.38 -7.58 -8.76
C PRO A 47 -11.16 -8.84 -9.63
N ASN A 48 -12.18 -9.23 -10.38
CA ASN A 48 -12.19 -10.45 -11.20
C ASN A 48 -11.05 -10.55 -12.24
N ASN A 49 -10.44 -9.43 -12.59
CA ASN A 49 -9.32 -9.37 -13.53
C ASN A 49 -7.95 -9.46 -12.87
N PHE A 50 -7.90 -9.71 -11.56
CA PHE A 50 -6.67 -9.93 -10.80
C PHE A 50 -6.70 -11.31 -10.12
N GLN A 51 -5.53 -11.87 -9.95
CA GLN A 51 -5.33 -13.13 -9.23
C GLN A 51 -4.08 -13.05 -8.35
N LEU A 52 -4.09 -13.80 -7.27
CA LEU A 52 -2.92 -13.93 -6.41
C LEU A 52 -1.82 -14.73 -7.11
N ALA A 53 -0.58 -14.28 -6.99
CA ALA A 53 0.58 -14.96 -7.51
C ALA A 53 0.65 -16.43 -7.06
N PRO A 54 1.08 -17.37 -7.94
CA PRO A 54 1.45 -18.71 -7.51
C PRO A 54 2.64 -18.62 -6.54
N ARG A 55 2.63 -19.47 -5.53
CA ARG A 55 3.72 -19.55 -4.54
C ARG A 55 4.74 -20.59 -4.96
N LYS A 56 6.03 -20.29 -4.75
CA LYS A 56 7.14 -21.24 -4.96
C LYS A 56 7.29 -22.26 -3.84
N THR A 57 6.89 -21.90 -2.63
CA THR A 57 7.13 -22.71 -1.44
C THR A 57 5.86 -23.05 -0.71
N ASN A 58 5.82 -24.27 -0.12
CA ASN A 58 4.66 -24.79 0.60
C ASN A 58 4.63 -24.41 2.09
N HIS A 59 5.45 -23.45 2.54
CA HIS A 59 5.58 -23.15 3.97
C HIS A 59 4.29 -22.64 4.62
N LEU A 60 3.45 -21.93 3.88
CA LEU A 60 2.12 -21.47 4.32
C LEU A 60 1.16 -21.49 3.14
N PRO A 61 0.75 -22.65 2.63
CA PRO A 61 0.07 -22.77 1.33
C PRO A 61 -1.27 -22.01 1.29
N ASN A 62 -1.93 -21.87 2.43
CA ASN A 62 -3.25 -21.26 2.56
C ASN A 62 -3.21 -19.79 2.99
N LEU A 63 -2.04 -19.20 3.20
CA LEU A 63 -1.92 -17.83 3.64
C LEU A 63 -1.33 -16.93 2.54
N HIS A 64 -1.71 -15.66 2.55
CA HIS A 64 -1.18 -14.63 1.68
C HIS A 64 -0.87 -13.38 2.51
N PRO A 65 0.24 -12.67 2.25
CA PRO A 65 0.54 -11.45 2.96
C PRO A 65 -0.43 -10.33 2.54
N VAL A 66 -0.85 -9.57 3.50
CA VAL A 66 -1.56 -8.31 3.34
C VAL A 66 -0.70 -7.21 3.97
N VAL A 67 -0.58 -6.09 3.30
CA VAL A 67 0.20 -4.95 3.77
C VAL A 67 -0.73 -3.93 4.40
N LEU A 68 -0.37 -3.47 5.58
CA LEU A 68 -0.97 -2.32 6.25
C LEU A 68 0.10 -1.25 6.39
N MET A 69 -0.16 -0.06 5.88
CA MET A 69 0.69 1.12 6.05
C MET A 69 -0.09 2.16 6.81
N PHE A 70 0.51 2.72 7.87
CA PHE A 70 -0.02 3.86 8.61
C PHE A 70 1.02 4.96 8.59
N GLY A 71 0.66 6.17 8.25
CA GLY A 71 1.60 7.26 8.31
C GLY A 71 1.11 8.57 7.72
N ASP A 72 2.06 9.49 7.67
CA ASP A 72 1.88 10.83 7.17
C ASP A 72 2.75 11.02 5.92
N PRO A 73 2.16 11.07 4.72
CA PRO A 73 2.86 11.57 3.55
C PRO A 73 3.16 13.06 3.74
N THR A 74 4.44 13.42 3.62
CA THR A 74 4.92 14.79 3.69
C THR A 74 5.61 15.18 2.38
N ASP A 75 5.72 16.48 2.13
CA ASP A 75 6.38 17.02 0.94
C ASP A 75 5.82 16.47 -0.38
N GLY A 76 4.54 16.13 -0.39
CA GLY A 76 3.84 15.63 -1.57
C GLY A 76 3.90 16.64 -2.73
N ALA A 77 4.39 16.22 -3.89
CA ALA A 77 4.50 17.06 -5.06
C ALA A 77 4.20 16.27 -6.36
N PHE A 78 3.52 16.91 -7.28
CA PHE A 78 3.37 16.39 -8.63
C PHE A 78 4.67 16.58 -9.43
N VAL A 79 5.11 15.56 -10.10
CA VAL A 79 6.24 15.62 -11.03
C VAL A 79 5.74 16.13 -12.38
N VAL A 80 5.96 17.42 -12.65
CA VAL A 80 5.53 18.06 -13.91
C VAL A 80 6.54 17.90 -15.03
N SER A 81 7.81 17.68 -14.66
CA SER A 81 8.88 17.31 -15.61
C SER A 81 10.00 16.59 -14.84
N PRO A 82 11.00 15.99 -15.51
CA PRO A 82 12.14 15.35 -14.84
C PRO A 82 12.93 16.25 -13.88
N THR A 83 12.81 17.57 -14.03
CA THR A 83 13.54 18.57 -13.25
C THR A 83 12.63 19.52 -12.47
N ALA A 84 11.30 19.35 -12.52
CA ALA A 84 10.35 20.26 -11.90
C ALA A 84 9.24 19.51 -11.18
N THR A 85 8.94 19.95 -9.97
CA THR A 85 7.83 19.45 -9.16
C THR A 85 6.95 20.61 -8.71
N GLN A 86 5.67 20.31 -8.52
CA GLN A 86 4.68 21.25 -7.97
C GLN A 86 4.17 20.70 -6.65
N PRO A 87 4.46 21.34 -5.50
CA PRO A 87 3.95 20.92 -4.20
C PRO A 87 2.43 20.84 -4.19
N THR A 88 1.88 19.81 -3.56
CA THR A 88 0.43 19.67 -3.38
C THR A 88 -0.11 20.58 -2.29
N GLY A 89 0.70 20.91 -1.29
CA GLY A 89 0.28 21.64 -0.10
C GLY A 89 -0.72 20.86 0.78
N ILE A 90 -0.92 19.58 0.52
CA ILE A 90 -1.88 18.75 1.24
C ILE A 90 -1.12 17.92 2.29
N HIS A 91 -1.51 18.05 3.54
CA HIS A 91 -1.03 17.24 4.66
C HIS A 91 -2.16 16.36 5.17
N TYR A 92 -1.88 15.10 5.42
CA TYR A 92 -2.87 14.15 5.92
C TYR A 92 -2.18 12.94 6.56
N SER A 93 -2.94 12.26 7.41
CA SER A 93 -2.60 10.92 7.87
C SER A 93 -3.40 9.89 7.08
N GLU A 94 -2.79 8.75 6.79
CA GLU A 94 -3.46 7.70 6.04
C GLU A 94 -3.20 6.30 6.59
N MET A 95 -4.14 5.41 6.30
CA MET A 95 -3.95 3.97 6.36
C MET A 95 -4.23 3.37 4.99
N ILE A 96 -3.30 2.57 4.50
CA ILE A 96 -3.42 1.85 3.23
C ILE A 96 -3.51 0.35 3.53
N LEU A 97 -4.56 -0.28 2.99
CA LEU A 97 -4.69 -1.73 2.93
C LEU A 97 -4.34 -2.18 1.51
N ALA A 98 -3.32 -3.02 1.36
CA ALA A 98 -2.87 -3.48 0.07
C ALA A 98 -2.58 -4.98 0.04
N VAL A 99 -2.76 -5.59 -1.13
CA VAL A 99 -2.43 -6.99 -1.40
C VAL A 99 -1.24 -7.01 -2.36
N PRO A 100 -0.04 -7.39 -1.91
CA PRO A 100 1.12 -7.55 -2.78
C PRO A 100 1.02 -8.83 -3.59
N PHE A 101 1.91 -8.98 -4.57
CA PHE A 101 2.03 -10.18 -5.39
C PHE A 101 0.73 -10.59 -6.09
N VAL A 102 0.09 -9.63 -6.74
CA VAL A 102 -1.06 -9.88 -7.61
C VAL A 102 -0.65 -9.79 -9.08
N GLN A 103 -1.35 -10.51 -9.92
CA GLN A 103 -1.15 -10.52 -11.36
C GLN A 103 -2.48 -10.22 -12.07
N LYS A 104 -2.42 -9.46 -13.15
CA LYS A 104 -3.60 -9.31 -14.02
C LYS A 104 -3.83 -10.61 -14.79
N SER A 105 -5.06 -11.10 -14.80
CA SER A 105 -5.42 -12.40 -15.37
C SER A 105 -5.08 -12.55 -16.87
N ASN A 106 -4.97 -11.44 -17.60
CA ASN A 106 -4.74 -11.42 -19.04
C ASN A 106 -3.38 -10.83 -19.46
N GLN A 107 -2.45 -10.67 -18.52
CA GLN A 107 -1.12 -10.12 -18.82
C GLN A 107 -0.05 -11.07 -18.30
N SER A 108 0.82 -11.50 -19.20
CA SER A 108 2.11 -12.11 -18.86
C SER A 108 3.07 -10.98 -18.47
N GLY A 109 3.07 -10.55 -17.26
CA GLY A 109 3.95 -9.47 -16.81
C GLY A 109 3.97 -9.41 -15.29
N GLY A 110 4.96 -8.74 -14.75
CA GLY A 110 5.33 -8.63 -13.35
C GLY A 110 4.24 -8.68 -12.28
N TRP A 111 4.69 -8.83 -11.07
CA TRP A 111 3.85 -8.75 -9.89
C TRP A 111 3.48 -7.30 -9.60
N HIS A 112 2.26 -7.09 -9.14
CA HIS A 112 1.74 -5.79 -8.74
C HIS A 112 1.33 -5.83 -7.27
N THR A 113 1.24 -4.66 -6.64
CA THR A 113 0.55 -4.47 -5.38
C THR A 113 -0.81 -3.85 -5.69
N TYR A 114 -1.88 -4.52 -5.29
CA TYR A 114 -3.24 -4.00 -5.43
C TYR A 114 -3.64 -3.25 -4.18
N ILE A 115 -3.94 -1.97 -4.30
CA ILE A 115 -4.46 -1.15 -3.20
C ILE A 115 -5.95 -1.45 -3.07
N VAL A 116 -6.32 -2.10 -1.98
CA VAL A 116 -7.71 -2.48 -1.70
C VAL A 116 -8.50 -1.25 -1.26
N ARG A 117 -7.95 -0.49 -0.30
CA ARG A 117 -8.59 0.69 0.27
C ARG A 117 -7.59 1.60 0.94
N MET A 118 -7.87 2.88 0.89
CA MET A 118 -7.10 3.91 1.59
C MET A 118 -8.04 4.72 2.48
N TYR A 119 -7.70 4.89 3.74
CA TYR A 119 -8.40 5.75 4.68
C TYR A 119 -7.55 6.98 4.93
N LEU A 120 -8.12 8.17 4.79
CA LEU A 120 -7.40 9.44 4.90
C LEU A 120 -8.23 10.41 5.75
N ASP A 121 -7.55 11.22 6.55
CA ASP A 121 -8.18 12.23 7.39
C ASP A 121 -8.38 13.60 6.69
N ASN A 122 -8.11 13.68 5.38
CA ASN A 122 -8.20 14.90 4.59
C ASN A 122 -9.09 14.72 3.34
N ALA A 123 -10.17 15.50 3.27
CA ALA A 123 -11.15 15.40 2.17
C ALA A 123 -10.54 15.76 0.80
N ALA A 124 -9.60 16.71 0.74
CA ALA A 124 -8.95 17.07 -0.52
C ALA A 124 -8.06 15.93 -1.04
N ALA A 125 -7.36 15.23 -0.13
CA ALA A 125 -6.56 14.06 -0.47
C ALA A 125 -7.44 12.88 -0.94
N VAL A 126 -8.63 12.72 -0.36
CA VAL A 126 -9.64 11.75 -0.83
C VAL A 126 -10.08 12.11 -2.24
N ALA A 127 -10.53 13.33 -2.46
CA ALA A 127 -11.03 13.80 -3.76
C ALA A 127 -9.98 13.68 -4.87
N GLY A 128 -8.71 13.99 -4.55
CA GLY A 128 -7.59 13.91 -5.50
C GLY A 128 -7.29 12.49 -6.01
N GLY A 129 -7.73 11.45 -5.31
CA GLY A 129 -7.53 10.05 -5.73
C GLY A 129 -8.62 9.49 -6.64
N ILE A 130 -9.80 10.11 -6.68
CA ILE A 130 -10.95 9.63 -7.45
C ILE A 130 -10.63 9.48 -8.95
N PRO A 131 -9.98 10.45 -9.62
CA PRO A 131 -9.68 10.34 -11.03
C PRO A 131 -8.74 9.16 -11.39
N TYR A 132 -7.97 8.67 -10.40
CA TYR A 132 -7.06 7.54 -10.56
C TYR A 132 -7.69 6.19 -10.21
N GLY A 133 -8.97 6.18 -9.82
CA GLY A 133 -9.70 4.95 -9.50
C GLY A 133 -9.36 4.36 -8.11
N TYR A 134 -8.66 5.09 -7.26
CA TYR A 134 -8.38 4.62 -5.89
C TYR A 134 -9.64 4.63 -5.04
N GLN A 135 -9.83 3.55 -4.27
CA GLN A 135 -10.89 3.47 -3.26
C GLN A 135 -10.45 4.20 -1.99
N LYS A 136 -10.62 5.52 -2.00
CA LYS A 136 -10.31 6.39 -0.87
C LYS A 136 -11.54 6.69 -0.04
N VAL A 137 -11.39 6.62 1.28
CA VAL A 137 -12.45 6.87 2.27
C VAL A 137 -11.98 7.96 3.22
N LEU A 138 -12.84 8.93 3.47
CA LEU A 138 -12.58 9.93 4.52
C LEU A 138 -12.80 9.27 5.89
N ALA A 139 -11.77 9.21 6.71
CA ALA A 139 -11.80 8.59 8.01
C ALA A 139 -10.92 9.37 9.00
N SER A 140 -11.06 9.10 10.28
CA SER A 140 -10.08 9.55 11.25
C SER A 140 -8.93 8.55 11.30
N VAL A 141 -7.72 9.04 11.15
CA VAL A 141 -6.50 8.24 11.20
C VAL A 141 -5.59 8.80 12.27
N GLU A 142 -5.23 7.97 13.24
CA GLU A 142 -4.28 8.32 14.29
C GLU A 142 -3.16 7.28 14.32
N TRP A 143 -1.93 7.75 14.36
CA TRP A 143 -0.79 6.88 14.62
C TRP A 143 0.26 7.59 15.47
N LYS A 144 0.90 6.86 16.36
CA LYS A 144 1.95 7.40 17.22
C LYS A 144 2.91 6.29 17.65
N GLY A 145 4.15 6.39 17.20
CA GLY A 145 5.15 5.36 17.46
C GLY A 145 4.69 4.02 16.89
N ARG A 146 4.31 3.08 17.74
CA ARG A 146 3.86 1.74 17.33
C ARG A 146 2.34 1.55 17.41
N TYR A 147 1.60 2.55 17.86
CA TYR A 147 0.15 2.50 17.95
C TYR A 147 -0.47 3.17 16.74
N ALA A 148 -1.47 2.53 16.15
CA ALA A 148 -2.26 3.11 15.08
C ALA A 148 -3.74 2.75 15.23
N ARG A 149 -4.60 3.70 14.84
CA ARG A 149 -6.04 3.56 14.87
C ARG A 149 -6.66 4.26 13.67
N VAL A 150 -7.64 3.60 13.06
CA VAL A 150 -8.48 4.15 11.99
C VAL A 150 -9.93 3.89 12.33
N TRP A 151 -10.78 4.90 12.13
CA TRP A 151 -12.22 4.70 12.21
C TRP A 151 -12.95 5.55 11.18
N ASP A 152 -13.85 4.89 10.48
CA ASP A 152 -14.80 5.53 9.57
C ASP A 152 -16.12 5.74 10.31
N THR A 153 -16.47 7.01 10.51
CA THR A 153 -17.69 7.38 11.23
C THR A 153 -18.97 7.08 10.46
N LEU A 154 -18.88 6.91 9.15
CA LEU A 154 -20.05 6.67 8.28
C LEU A 154 -20.29 5.17 8.07
N ALA A 155 -19.26 4.39 7.78
CA ALA A 155 -19.36 2.96 7.58
C ALA A 155 -19.26 2.16 8.87
N GLY A 156 -18.76 2.76 9.96
CA GLY A 156 -18.52 2.08 11.22
C GLY A 156 -17.28 1.17 11.20
N ASP A 157 -16.46 1.29 10.18
CA ASP A 157 -15.20 0.55 10.10
C ASP A 157 -14.26 1.01 11.21
N TYR A 158 -13.67 0.07 11.92
CA TYR A 158 -12.72 0.33 12.99
C TYR A 158 -11.55 -0.65 12.93
N LEU A 159 -10.35 -0.11 13.01
CA LEU A 159 -9.11 -0.88 13.13
C LEU A 159 -8.19 -0.21 14.13
N GLU A 160 -7.69 -0.97 15.07
CA GLU A 160 -6.73 -0.53 16.07
C GLU A 160 -5.63 -1.57 16.24
N GLY A 161 -4.39 -1.14 16.38
CA GLY A 161 -3.26 -2.02 16.58
C GLY A 161 -2.13 -1.40 17.37
N ASP A 162 -1.48 -2.23 18.18
CA ASP A 162 -0.17 -1.95 18.81
C ASP A 162 0.87 -2.82 18.12
N PHE A 163 1.67 -2.22 17.26
CA PHE A 163 2.64 -2.91 16.42
C PHE A 163 3.99 -3.04 17.13
N ARG A 164 4.55 -4.23 17.14
CA ARG A 164 5.89 -4.45 17.66
C ARG A 164 6.89 -4.35 16.50
N TRP A 165 7.94 -3.55 16.72
CA TRP A 165 9.05 -3.48 15.78
C TRP A 165 9.74 -4.84 15.71
N GLY A 166 9.93 -5.34 14.48
CA GLY A 166 10.86 -6.45 14.25
C GLY A 166 12.31 -5.98 14.38
N GLU A 167 13.22 -6.91 14.57
CA GLU A 167 14.66 -6.60 14.66
C GLU A 167 15.30 -6.17 13.32
N HIS A 168 14.52 -6.19 12.24
CA HIS A 168 15.02 -5.90 10.89
C HIS A 168 14.39 -4.62 10.35
N TRP A 169 15.24 -3.66 10.09
CA TRP A 169 14.93 -2.45 9.34
C TRP A 169 15.14 -2.71 7.85
N TYR A 170 14.19 -2.34 7.04
CA TYR A 170 14.35 -2.30 5.59
C TYR A 170 14.38 -0.84 5.15
N ASP A 171 15.50 -0.41 4.58
CA ASP A 171 15.53 0.82 3.80
C ASP A 171 14.81 0.53 2.48
N GLY A 172 13.52 0.80 2.45
CA GLY A 172 12.69 0.61 1.27
C GLY A 172 12.45 1.93 0.57
N ASN A 173 13.05 2.12 -0.58
CA ASN A 173 12.57 3.12 -1.53
C ASN A 173 11.36 2.52 -2.26
N ALA A 174 10.16 2.73 -1.71
CA ALA A 174 8.93 2.37 -2.39
C ALA A 174 8.54 3.49 -3.35
N ALA A 175 8.70 3.26 -4.65
CA ALA A 175 8.02 4.06 -5.65
C ALA A 175 6.59 3.54 -5.78
N LEU A 176 5.61 4.30 -5.34
CA LEU A 176 4.20 4.07 -5.67
C LEU A 176 4.00 4.57 -7.11
N THR A 177 3.90 3.65 -8.05
CA THR A 177 3.53 3.92 -9.44
C THR A 177 2.09 3.57 -9.71
#